data_8fd8905e81279da80851e64d314fcb9d
#
_entry.id   8fd8905e81279da80851e64d314fcb9d
#
_cell.length_a   1.000
_cell.length_b   1.000
_cell.length_c   1.000
_cell.angle_alpha   90.00
_cell.angle_beta   90.00
_cell.angle_gamma   90.00
#
_symmetry.space_group_name_H-M   'P 1'
#
loop_
_entity.id
_entity.type
_entity.pdbx_description
1 polymer ?
#
loop_
_entity_poly.entity_id
_entity_poly.type
_entity_poly.pdbx_seq_one_letter_code
_entity_poly.pdbx_strand_id
1 'polypeptide(L)'
;MARRLIVERKGLASLLAAALATCIALSGCDAPLGGGGPQEVSLLGGALKITAPQGYCVDPKASVSRGRAIVVLIGRCTDQGGVAAALVSLTVGAPASAGVLLAGPDALARFFTSTAGRRVLARDGVAGHVIVTQAQVADGSLLLHVKDKTAGEYWRAITAIKGRLVTISASGAAGAPLTPDQGLRLVRAMMVLLDQRNPDKAIPAQSG
;
A
#
# COMPACT_ATOMS: atom_id res chain seq x y z
N MET A 1 15.91 35.50 79.73
CA MET A 1 15.65 34.07 79.45
C MET A 1 15.33 33.94 77.98
N ALA A 2 16.34 33.51 77.19
CA ALA A 2 16.23 33.34 75.77
C ALA A 2 16.11 31.85 75.43
N ARG A 3 15.00 31.43 74.84
CA ARG A 3 14.83 30.04 74.35
C ARG A 3 14.98 30.05 72.84
N ARG A 4 16.06 29.51 72.37
CA ARG A 4 16.32 29.30 70.93
C ARG A 4 15.39 28.23 70.37
N LEU A 5 14.67 28.58 69.30
CA LEU A 5 13.97 27.63 68.44
C LEU A 5 14.96 27.19 67.34
N ILE A 6 15.43 25.97 67.48
CA ILE A 6 16.13 25.28 66.40
C ILE A 6 15.06 24.58 65.55
N VAL A 7 14.68 25.21 64.43
CA VAL A 7 13.82 24.58 63.44
C VAL A 7 14.64 23.72 62.54
N GLU A 8 14.32 22.45 62.52
CA GLU A 8 14.99 21.39 61.81
C GLU A 8 15.03 21.64 60.31
N ARG A 9 16.22 21.82 59.75
CA ARG A 9 16.53 21.91 58.31
C ARG A 9 16.49 20.55 57.59
N LYS A 10 16.12 19.46 58.26
CA LYS A 10 16.17 18.10 57.70
C LYS A 10 14.97 17.70 56.85
N GLY A 11 13.84 18.42 56.92
CA GLY A 11 12.65 18.08 56.17
C GLY A 11 12.61 18.55 54.73
N LEU A 12 13.32 19.68 54.42
CA LEU A 12 13.24 20.27 53.06
C LEU A 12 14.16 19.57 52.05
N ALA A 13 15.25 18.99 52.49
CA ALA A 13 16.16 18.25 51.57
C ALA A 13 15.62 16.93 51.11
N SER A 14 14.76 16.27 51.95
CA SER A 14 14.14 14.98 51.60
C SER A 14 13.00 15.10 50.60
N LEU A 15 12.29 16.24 50.61
CA LEU A 15 11.17 16.47 49.65
C LEU A 15 11.68 16.89 48.27
N LEU A 16 12.83 17.53 48.16
CA LEU A 16 13.48 17.88 46.89
C LEU A 16 14.07 16.67 46.19
N ALA A 17 14.62 15.68 46.94
CA ALA A 17 15.16 14.45 46.36
C ALA A 17 14.04 13.53 45.81
N ALA A 18 12.83 13.50 46.41
CA ALA A 18 11.73 12.72 45.94
C ALA A 18 11.07 13.30 44.67
N ALA A 19 11.11 14.64 44.49
CA ALA A 19 10.55 15.29 43.29
C ALA A 19 11.45 15.12 42.04
N LEU A 20 12.76 14.93 42.19
CA LEU A 20 13.69 14.71 41.07
C LEU A 20 13.65 13.27 40.54
N ALA A 21 13.27 12.29 41.38
CA ALA A 21 13.21 10.88 40.97
C ALA A 21 11.94 10.55 40.12
N THR A 22 10.90 11.39 40.17
CA THR A 22 9.66 11.16 39.43
C THR A 22 9.68 11.70 38.01
N CYS A 23 10.64 12.51 37.61
CA CYS A 23 10.77 13.06 36.27
C CYS A 23 11.48 12.13 35.26
N ILE A 24 12.07 11.00 35.69
CA ILE A 24 12.85 10.10 34.82
C ILE A 24 11.97 8.99 34.24
N ALA A 25 10.73 8.82 34.70
CA ALA A 25 9.84 7.73 34.24
C ALA A 25 8.89 8.11 33.07
N LEU A 26 8.97 9.35 32.53
CA LEU A 26 8.15 9.78 31.37
C LEU A 26 8.93 9.86 30.04
N SER A 27 10.15 9.33 29.96
CA SER A 27 10.89 9.20 28.71
C SER A 27 10.57 7.88 28.00
N GLY A 28 9.31 7.57 27.84
CA GLY A 28 8.87 6.36 27.17
C GLY A 28 7.64 6.59 26.33
N CYS A 29 7.79 7.32 25.25
CA CYS A 29 7.00 7.27 24.00
C CYS A 29 7.44 8.44 23.11
N ASP A 30 8.69 8.42 22.68
CA ASP A 30 9.04 9.02 21.40
C ASP A 30 8.46 8.10 20.33
N ALA A 31 7.13 8.13 20.19
CA ALA A 31 6.52 7.82 18.90
C ALA A 31 7.08 8.88 17.95
N PRO A 32 7.79 8.50 16.87
CA PRO A 32 8.24 9.49 15.91
C PRO A 32 7.01 10.23 15.41
N LEU A 33 6.92 11.51 15.71
CA LEU A 33 5.95 12.47 15.14
C LEU A 33 6.29 12.72 13.66
N GLY A 34 6.79 11.68 12.97
CA GLY A 34 6.93 11.64 11.53
C GLY A 34 5.57 11.30 10.94
N GLY A 35 4.93 12.25 10.29
CA GLY A 35 3.63 12.10 9.63
C GLY A 35 3.66 11.17 8.41
N GLY A 36 4.32 10.03 8.48
CA GLY A 36 4.32 8.96 7.50
C GLY A 36 3.41 7.84 7.97
N GLY A 37 2.46 7.42 7.13
CA GLY A 37 1.71 6.18 7.35
C GLY A 37 2.65 4.97 7.42
N PRO A 38 2.17 3.78 7.86
CA PRO A 38 2.99 2.59 7.91
C PRO A 38 3.46 2.20 6.50
N GLN A 39 4.70 1.71 6.40
CA GLN A 39 5.22 1.17 5.13
C GLN A 39 4.73 -0.24 4.82
N GLU A 40 4.25 -0.97 5.82
CA GLU A 40 3.74 -2.33 5.66
C GLU A 40 2.40 -2.49 6.38
N VAL A 41 1.51 -3.25 5.78
CA VAL A 41 0.26 -3.72 6.39
C VAL A 41 0.13 -5.22 6.22
N SER A 42 -0.28 -5.88 7.30
CA SER A 42 -0.61 -7.31 7.31
C SER A 42 -2.12 -7.50 7.14
N LEU A 43 -2.50 -8.31 6.18
CA LEU A 43 -3.89 -8.64 5.83
C LEU A 43 -4.17 -10.12 6.10
N LEU A 44 -5.45 -10.49 6.17
CA LEU A 44 -5.88 -11.88 6.30
C LEU A 44 -5.26 -12.59 7.52
N GLY A 45 -5.24 -11.91 8.67
CA GLY A 45 -4.64 -12.47 9.89
C GLY A 45 -3.12 -12.64 9.81
N GLY A 46 -2.43 -11.84 9.02
CA GLY A 46 -0.98 -11.93 8.82
C GLY A 46 -0.56 -12.81 7.64
N ALA A 47 -1.50 -13.49 6.99
CA ALA A 47 -1.20 -14.38 5.88
C ALA A 47 -0.73 -13.66 4.61
N LEU A 48 -1.03 -12.37 4.45
CA LEU A 48 -0.62 -11.56 3.30
C LEU A 48 -0.03 -10.24 3.80
N LYS A 49 1.17 -9.93 3.34
CA LYS A 49 1.88 -8.68 3.66
C LYS A 49 1.96 -7.78 2.44
N ILE A 50 1.58 -6.52 2.61
CA ILE A 50 1.68 -5.50 1.58
C ILE A 50 2.66 -4.45 2.07
N THR A 51 3.75 -4.27 1.33
CA THR A 51 4.80 -3.28 1.63
C THR A 51 4.80 -2.21 0.55
N ALA A 52 4.78 -0.95 0.96
CA ALA A 52 4.90 0.19 0.07
C ALA A 52 6.37 0.39 -0.37
N PRO A 53 6.64 0.83 -1.60
CA PRO A 53 7.97 1.23 -2.03
C PRO A 53 8.52 2.39 -1.20
N GLN A 54 9.84 2.56 -1.20
CA GLN A 54 10.48 3.67 -0.51
C GLN A 54 9.88 5.03 -0.93
N GLY A 55 9.59 5.87 0.04
CA GLY A 55 8.95 7.17 -0.15
C GLY A 55 7.41 7.12 -0.25
N TYR A 56 6.83 5.92 -0.21
CA TYR A 56 5.38 5.70 -0.20
C TYR A 56 4.94 5.04 1.09
N CYS A 57 3.74 5.36 1.53
CA CYS A 57 3.14 4.91 2.78
C CYS A 57 1.72 4.38 2.53
N VAL A 58 1.36 3.34 3.27
CA VAL A 58 -0.03 2.85 3.29
C VAL A 58 -0.92 3.87 3.98
N ASP A 59 -2.07 4.18 3.40
CA ASP A 59 -3.11 4.94 4.06
C ASP A 59 -4.12 3.98 4.73
N PRO A 60 -4.03 3.74 6.04
CA PRO A 60 -4.93 2.82 6.72
C PRO A 60 -6.36 3.33 6.82
N LYS A 61 -6.58 4.66 6.73
CA LYS A 61 -7.92 5.26 6.79
C LYS A 61 -8.66 5.12 5.47
N ALA A 62 -7.93 5.18 4.35
CA ALA A 62 -8.49 5.00 3.02
C ALA A 62 -8.52 3.52 2.57
N SER A 63 -7.81 2.63 3.29
CA SER A 63 -7.83 1.20 3.03
C SER A 63 -9.10 0.56 3.60
N VAL A 64 -9.82 -0.20 2.79
CA VAL A 64 -11.15 -0.72 3.14
C VAL A 64 -11.32 -2.18 2.75
N SER A 65 -12.12 -2.91 3.54
CA SER A 65 -12.64 -4.23 3.17
C SER A 65 -14.03 -4.07 2.59
N ARG A 66 -14.26 -4.56 1.36
CA ARG A 66 -15.55 -4.53 0.67
C ARG A 66 -15.99 -5.96 0.37
N GLY A 67 -16.89 -6.49 1.18
CA GLY A 67 -17.31 -7.90 1.09
C GLY A 67 -16.11 -8.83 1.26
N ARG A 68 -15.78 -9.59 0.19
CA ARG A 68 -14.63 -10.53 0.19
C ARG A 68 -13.35 -9.94 -0.42
N ALA A 69 -13.37 -8.69 -0.89
CA ALA A 69 -12.22 -7.99 -1.44
C ALA A 69 -11.67 -6.99 -0.42
N ILE A 70 -10.35 -6.81 -0.44
CA ILE A 70 -9.64 -5.83 0.39
C ILE A 70 -8.97 -4.85 -0.56
N VAL A 71 -9.13 -3.56 -0.31
CA VAL A 71 -8.46 -2.49 -1.04
C VAL A 71 -7.46 -1.80 -0.11
N VAL A 72 -6.21 -1.73 -0.51
CA VAL A 72 -5.15 -1.00 0.18
C VAL A 72 -4.78 0.20 -0.68
N LEU A 73 -4.82 1.39 -0.10
CA LEU A 73 -4.38 2.61 -0.75
C LEU A 73 -3.00 3.01 -0.22
N ILE A 74 -2.13 3.41 -1.14
CA ILE A 74 -0.75 3.79 -0.89
C ILE A 74 -0.52 5.13 -1.60
N GLY A 75 -0.02 6.11 -0.88
CA GLY A 75 0.32 7.43 -1.39
C GLY A 75 1.75 7.80 -1.04
N ARG A 76 2.23 8.95 -1.53
CA ARG A 76 3.51 9.50 -1.09
C ARG A 76 3.44 9.82 0.40
N CYS A 77 4.49 9.44 1.16
CA CYS A 77 4.59 9.84 2.57
C CYS A 77 4.67 11.38 2.68
N THR A 78 4.11 11.95 3.74
CA THR A 78 3.97 13.40 3.89
C THR A 78 5.31 14.14 4.01
N ASP A 79 6.33 13.47 4.53
CA ASP A 79 7.67 13.99 4.81
C ASP A 79 8.71 13.63 3.73
N GLN A 80 8.30 12.88 2.70
CA GLN A 80 9.21 12.42 1.65
C GLN A 80 9.12 13.31 0.40
N GLY A 81 10.05 14.25 0.27
CA GLY A 81 10.35 14.89 -1.01
C GLY A 81 11.08 13.93 -1.97
N GLY A 82 11.10 14.24 -3.26
CA GLY A 82 11.91 13.54 -4.26
C GLY A 82 11.26 12.33 -4.94
N VAL A 83 10.14 11.79 -4.44
CA VAL A 83 9.35 10.79 -5.16
C VAL A 83 8.11 11.41 -5.82
N ALA A 84 7.67 10.82 -6.93
CA ALA A 84 6.50 11.31 -7.67
C ALA A 84 5.22 11.25 -6.79
N ALA A 85 4.37 12.24 -6.91
CA ALA A 85 3.06 12.23 -6.28
C ALA A 85 2.17 11.21 -7.00
N ALA A 86 2.03 10.02 -6.42
CA ALA A 86 1.29 8.92 -7.00
C ALA A 86 0.25 8.38 -6.01
N LEU A 87 -0.81 7.82 -6.57
CA LEU A 87 -1.76 6.97 -5.88
C LEU A 87 -1.61 5.53 -6.39
N VAL A 88 -1.28 4.62 -5.50
CA VAL A 88 -1.31 3.18 -5.78
C VAL A 88 -2.51 2.58 -5.06
N SER A 89 -3.34 1.88 -5.82
CA SER A 89 -4.41 1.04 -5.27
C SER A 89 -4.06 -0.43 -5.48
N LEU A 90 -4.06 -1.21 -4.41
CA LEU A 90 -3.89 -2.66 -4.46
C LEU A 90 -5.20 -3.30 -4.01
N THR A 91 -5.77 -4.14 -4.86
CA THR A 91 -7.00 -4.87 -4.54
C THR A 91 -6.69 -6.35 -4.44
N VAL A 92 -7.06 -6.96 -3.31
CA VAL A 92 -6.96 -8.41 -3.07
C VAL A 92 -8.36 -8.99 -3.21
N GLY A 93 -8.53 -9.91 -4.13
CA GLY A 93 -9.82 -10.56 -4.40
C GLY A 93 -10.20 -11.61 -3.37
N ALA A 94 -11.38 -12.20 -3.56
CA ALA A 94 -11.89 -13.30 -2.75
C ALA A 94 -10.96 -14.54 -2.80
N PRO A 95 -11.07 -15.48 -1.86
CA PRO A 95 -10.45 -16.79 -1.99
C PRO A 95 -10.78 -17.44 -3.35
N ALA A 96 -9.83 -18.14 -3.95
CA ALA A 96 -9.94 -18.79 -5.25
C ALA A 96 -10.19 -17.86 -6.45
N SER A 97 -10.17 -16.53 -6.28
CA SER A 97 -10.39 -15.58 -7.40
C SER A 97 -9.25 -15.59 -8.42
N ALA A 98 -8.08 -16.15 -8.09
CA ALA A 98 -6.98 -16.32 -9.04
C ALA A 98 -7.31 -17.30 -10.20
N GLY A 99 -8.40 -18.05 -10.10
CA GLY A 99 -8.83 -18.99 -11.16
C GLY A 99 -8.98 -18.35 -12.53
N VAL A 100 -9.27 -17.06 -12.62
CA VAL A 100 -9.32 -16.32 -13.90
C VAL A 100 -7.99 -16.29 -14.64
N LEU A 101 -6.85 -16.43 -13.91
CA LEU A 101 -5.52 -16.45 -14.49
C LEU A 101 -5.18 -17.80 -15.14
N LEU A 102 -5.96 -18.85 -14.90
CA LEU A 102 -5.77 -20.18 -15.54
C LEU A 102 -5.98 -20.12 -17.06
N ALA A 103 -6.72 -19.15 -17.56
CA ALA A 103 -6.84 -18.90 -18.99
C ALA A 103 -5.52 -18.44 -19.64
N GLY A 104 -4.53 -18.13 -18.83
CA GLY A 104 -3.22 -17.61 -19.24
C GLY A 104 -3.20 -16.11 -19.49
N PRO A 105 -2.03 -15.49 -19.35
CA PRO A 105 -1.87 -14.04 -19.45
C PRO A 105 -2.18 -13.51 -20.87
N ASP A 106 -1.92 -14.28 -21.92
CA ASP A 106 -2.24 -13.88 -23.29
C ASP A 106 -3.78 -13.81 -23.53
N ALA A 107 -4.54 -14.75 -22.96
CA ALA A 107 -6.00 -14.72 -23.04
C ALA A 107 -6.55 -13.50 -22.30
N LEU A 108 -5.97 -13.15 -21.14
CA LEU A 108 -6.33 -11.94 -20.40
C LEU A 108 -5.93 -10.67 -21.15
N ALA A 109 -4.78 -10.64 -21.82
CA ALA A 109 -4.38 -9.50 -22.65
C ALA A 109 -5.38 -9.27 -23.77
N ARG A 110 -5.77 -10.34 -24.49
CA ARG A 110 -6.84 -10.27 -25.51
C ARG A 110 -8.18 -9.82 -24.94
N PHE A 111 -8.56 -10.33 -23.76
CA PHE A 111 -9.78 -9.89 -23.10
C PHE A 111 -9.77 -8.39 -22.81
N PHE A 112 -8.73 -7.87 -22.15
CA PHE A 112 -8.67 -6.45 -21.74
C PHE A 112 -8.54 -5.48 -22.92
N THR A 113 -8.06 -5.92 -24.08
CA THR A 113 -8.05 -5.12 -25.31
C THR A 113 -9.40 -5.19 -26.05
N SER A 114 -10.28 -6.12 -25.73
CA SER A 114 -11.65 -6.22 -26.29
C SER A 114 -12.58 -5.13 -25.72
N THR A 115 -13.73 -4.94 -26.36
CA THR A 115 -14.78 -4.03 -25.86
C THR A 115 -15.27 -4.41 -24.46
N ALA A 116 -15.44 -5.71 -24.18
CA ALA A 116 -15.88 -6.20 -22.88
C ALA A 116 -14.84 -5.89 -21.80
N GLY A 117 -13.57 -6.17 -22.08
CA GLY A 117 -12.46 -5.90 -21.14
C GLY A 117 -12.24 -4.41 -20.90
N ARG A 118 -12.32 -3.56 -21.94
CA ARG A 118 -12.24 -2.11 -21.77
C ARG A 118 -13.38 -1.57 -20.90
N ARG A 119 -14.61 -2.14 -21.02
CA ARG A 119 -15.72 -1.78 -20.13
C ARG A 119 -15.43 -2.09 -18.68
N VAL A 120 -14.78 -3.20 -18.39
CA VAL A 120 -14.36 -3.58 -17.02
C VAL A 120 -13.26 -2.67 -16.49
N LEU A 121 -12.36 -2.18 -17.35
CA LEU A 121 -11.31 -1.24 -16.98
C LEU A 121 -11.84 0.18 -16.76
N ALA A 122 -12.87 0.58 -17.49
CA ALA A 122 -13.43 1.92 -17.44
C ALA A 122 -14.03 2.23 -16.07
N ARG A 123 -13.65 3.38 -15.50
CA ARG A 123 -14.19 3.83 -14.22
C ARG A 123 -15.71 4.05 -14.24
N ASP A 124 -16.21 4.50 -15.38
CA ASP A 124 -17.64 4.77 -15.62
C ASP A 124 -18.36 3.62 -16.36
N GLY A 125 -17.64 2.51 -16.64
CA GLY A 125 -18.18 1.37 -17.37
C GLY A 125 -18.36 1.58 -18.88
N VAL A 126 -17.86 2.69 -19.45
CA VAL A 126 -17.99 3.00 -20.89
C VAL A 126 -16.72 2.60 -21.63
N ALA A 127 -16.79 1.51 -22.40
CA ALA A 127 -15.63 0.95 -23.12
C ALA A 127 -14.94 1.95 -24.06
N GLY A 128 -15.66 2.89 -24.67
CA GLY A 128 -15.15 3.92 -25.55
C GLY A 128 -14.33 5.01 -24.84
N HIS A 129 -14.37 5.04 -23.51
CA HIS A 129 -13.56 5.95 -22.70
C HIS A 129 -12.20 5.38 -22.33
N VAL A 130 -11.94 4.10 -22.63
CA VAL A 130 -10.70 3.40 -22.30
C VAL A 130 -9.95 2.97 -23.55
N ILE A 131 -8.66 3.26 -23.55
CA ILE A 131 -7.69 2.76 -24.52
C ILE A 131 -6.62 1.98 -23.73
N VAL A 132 -6.42 0.71 -24.06
CA VAL A 132 -5.28 -0.08 -23.60
C VAL A 132 -4.16 0.14 -24.62
N THR A 133 -3.16 0.94 -24.24
CA THR A 133 -2.06 1.31 -25.13
C THR A 133 -0.95 0.29 -25.14
N GLN A 134 -0.80 -0.48 -24.04
CA GLN A 134 0.15 -1.58 -23.91
C GLN A 134 -0.44 -2.71 -23.08
N ALA A 135 -0.15 -3.95 -23.46
CA ALA A 135 -0.39 -5.15 -22.68
C ALA A 135 0.88 -6.01 -22.72
N GLN A 136 1.50 -6.23 -21.57
CA GLN A 136 2.76 -6.94 -21.42
C GLN A 136 2.57 -8.10 -20.47
N VAL A 137 3.17 -9.24 -20.80
CA VAL A 137 3.24 -10.41 -19.92
C VAL A 137 4.63 -10.45 -19.30
N ALA A 138 4.71 -10.49 -17.98
CA ALA A 138 5.97 -10.61 -17.25
C ALA A 138 5.75 -11.45 -15.98
N ASP A 139 6.57 -12.45 -15.76
CA ASP A 139 6.60 -13.31 -14.57
C ASP A 139 5.20 -13.87 -14.19
N GLY A 140 4.45 -14.34 -15.21
CA GLY A 140 3.09 -14.88 -15.03
C GLY A 140 2.03 -13.83 -14.67
N SER A 141 2.37 -12.57 -14.76
CA SER A 141 1.49 -11.44 -14.49
C SER A 141 1.20 -10.66 -15.78
N LEU A 142 0.05 -10.01 -15.85
CA LEU A 142 -0.30 -9.11 -16.94
C LEU A 142 -0.14 -7.66 -16.50
N LEU A 143 0.62 -6.88 -17.26
CA LEU A 143 0.75 -5.43 -17.08
C LEU A 143 0.00 -4.72 -18.22
N LEU A 144 -0.86 -3.78 -17.86
CA LEU A 144 -1.64 -2.96 -18.77
C LEU A 144 -1.29 -1.49 -18.59
N HIS A 145 -1.03 -0.79 -19.67
CA HIS A 145 -1.01 0.67 -19.70
C HIS A 145 -2.33 1.16 -20.25
N VAL A 146 -3.05 1.94 -19.48
CA VAL A 146 -4.44 2.31 -19.73
C VAL A 146 -4.58 3.83 -19.72
N LYS A 147 -5.28 4.35 -20.74
CA LYS A 147 -5.78 5.72 -20.77
C LYS A 147 -7.30 5.68 -20.62
N ASP A 148 -7.79 6.28 -19.55
CA ASP A 148 -9.23 6.39 -19.25
C ASP A 148 -9.61 7.87 -19.19
N LYS A 149 -10.62 8.27 -19.94
CA LYS A 149 -11.08 9.68 -20.00
C LYS A 149 -11.52 10.22 -18.63
N THR A 150 -11.97 9.35 -17.73
CA THR A 150 -12.51 9.74 -16.42
C THR A 150 -11.52 9.51 -15.27
N ALA A 151 -10.66 8.50 -15.38
CA ALA A 151 -9.66 8.15 -14.36
C ALA A 151 -8.24 8.64 -14.68
N GLY A 152 -8.01 9.13 -15.90
CA GLY A 152 -6.69 9.52 -16.38
C GLY A 152 -5.85 8.32 -16.83
N GLU A 153 -4.54 8.52 -16.90
CA GLU A 153 -3.60 7.51 -17.37
C GLU A 153 -3.01 6.75 -16.18
N TYR A 154 -2.95 5.42 -16.29
CA TYR A 154 -2.43 4.56 -15.23
C TYR A 154 -1.83 3.26 -15.77
N TRP A 155 -0.93 2.67 -14.98
CA TRP A 155 -0.51 1.28 -15.13
C TRP A 155 -1.28 0.37 -14.18
N ARG A 156 -1.56 -0.84 -14.65
CA ARG A 156 -2.18 -1.89 -13.85
C ARG A 156 -1.45 -3.21 -14.02
N ALA A 157 -1.06 -3.83 -12.91
CA ALA A 157 -0.65 -5.22 -12.87
C ALA A 157 -1.80 -6.10 -12.38
N ILE A 158 -1.90 -7.30 -12.95
CA ILE A 158 -2.85 -8.33 -12.56
C ILE A 158 -2.04 -9.61 -12.31
N THR A 159 -2.08 -10.10 -11.09
CA THR A 159 -1.28 -11.23 -10.62
C THR A 159 -2.07 -12.10 -9.64
N ALA A 160 -1.47 -13.20 -9.19
CA ALA A 160 -2.04 -14.07 -8.15
C ALA A 160 -1.11 -14.16 -6.94
N ILE A 161 -1.69 -14.10 -5.74
CA ILE A 161 -1.00 -14.40 -4.50
C ILE A 161 -1.90 -15.29 -3.65
N LYS A 162 -1.39 -16.46 -3.23
CA LYS A 162 -2.10 -17.38 -2.33
C LYS A 162 -3.53 -17.69 -2.82
N GLY A 163 -3.68 -17.97 -4.11
CA GLY A 163 -4.96 -18.30 -4.74
C GLY A 163 -5.93 -17.13 -4.90
N ARG A 164 -5.49 -15.90 -4.62
CA ARG A 164 -6.29 -14.69 -4.79
C ARG A 164 -5.79 -13.86 -5.96
N LEU A 165 -6.72 -13.32 -6.72
CA LEU A 165 -6.41 -12.31 -7.73
C LEU A 165 -5.98 -11.02 -7.03
N VAL A 166 -4.83 -10.50 -7.41
CA VAL A 166 -4.35 -9.21 -6.94
C VAL A 166 -4.21 -8.26 -8.12
N THR A 167 -4.79 -7.09 -8.01
CA THR A 167 -4.58 -6.01 -8.98
C THR A 167 -3.88 -4.85 -8.30
N ILE A 168 -2.85 -4.32 -8.96
CA ILE A 168 -2.08 -3.15 -8.51
C ILE A 168 -2.24 -2.09 -9.58
N SER A 169 -2.75 -0.92 -9.23
CA SER A 169 -2.84 0.20 -10.17
C SER A 169 -2.06 1.40 -9.64
N ALA A 170 -1.25 2.02 -10.49
CA ALA A 170 -0.51 3.24 -10.18
C ALA A 170 -0.93 4.36 -11.13
N SER A 171 -1.41 5.45 -10.58
CA SER A 171 -1.82 6.68 -11.28
C SER A 171 -1.17 7.90 -10.63
N GLY A 172 -1.13 9.01 -11.34
CA GLY A 172 -0.75 10.29 -10.76
C GLY A 172 -1.76 10.75 -9.71
N ALA A 173 -1.32 11.53 -8.75
CA ALA A 173 -2.20 12.25 -7.85
C ALA A 173 -2.90 13.41 -8.59
N ALA A 174 -3.97 13.95 -8.01
CA ALA A 174 -4.68 15.08 -8.57
C ALA A 174 -3.72 16.26 -8.85
N GLY A 175 -3.72 16.75 -10.08
CA GLY A 175 -2.83 17.83 -10.51
C GLY A 175 -1.36 17.46 -10.73
N ALA A 176 -0.98 16.19 -10.53
CA ALA A 176 0.40 15.70 -10.69
C ALA A 176 0.40 14.36 -11.46
N PRO A 177 0.26 14.37 -12.79
CA PRO A 177 0.24 13.14 -13.57
C PRO A 177 1.61 12.43 -13.49
N LEU A 178 1.57 11.09 -13.49
CA LEU A 178 2.78 10.28 -13.68
C LEU A 178 3.13 10.20 -15.15
N THR A 179 4.44 10.21 -15.46
CA THR A 179 4.86 9.75 -16.77
C THR A 179 4.62 8.24 -16.89
N PRO A 180 4.43 7.70 -18.12
CA PRO A 180 4.26 6.27 -18.33
C PRO A 180 5.37 5.44 -17.65
N ASP A 181 6.62 5.87 -17.76
CA ASP A 181 7.78 5.20 -17.17
C ASP A 181 7.76 5.23 -15.63
N GLN A 182 7.34 6.34 -15.03
CA GLN A 182 7.19 6.41 -13.56
C GLN A 182 6.12 5.45 -13.07
N GLY A 183 4.97 5.41 -13.76
CA GLY A 183 3.89 4.50 -13.42
C GLY A 183 4.30 3.03 -13.55
N LEU A 184 4.99 2.66 -14.63
CA LEU A 184 5.50 1.30 -14.85
C LEU A 184 6.51 0.90 -13.78
N ARG A 185 7.49 1.76 -13.47
CA ARG A 185 8.47 1.49 -12.40
C ARG A 185 7.78 1.28 -11.06
N LEU A 186 6.79 2.08 -10.73
CA LEU A 186 6.08 1.98 -9.45
C LEU A 186 5.29 0.67 -9.34
N VAL A 187 4.56 0.28 -10.39
CA VAL A 187 3.84 -1.00 -10.42
C VAL A 187 4.79 -2.18 -10.31
N ARG A 188 5.92 -2.16 -11.04
CA ARG A 188 6.95 -3.21 -10.96
C ARG A 188 7.58 -3.30 -9.57
N ALA A 189 7.91 -2.17 -8.94
CA ALA A 189 8.42 -2.15 -7.57
C ALA A 189 7.42 -2.77 -6.58
N MET A 190 6.14 -2.46 -6.72
CA MET A 190 5.08 -3.08 -5.91
C MET A 190 4.98 -4.59 -6.13
N MET A 191 5.10 -5.08 -7.37
CA MET A 191 5.08 -6.52 -7.67
C MET A 191 6.27 -7.24 -7.03
N VAL A 192 7.48 -6.69 -7.15
CA VAL A 192 8.69 -7.26 -6.53
C VAL A 192 8.55 -7.35 -5.01
N LEU A 193 8.08 -6.27 -4.36
CA LEU A 193 7.85 -6.26 -2.91
C LEU A 193 6.77 -7.26 -2.50
N LEU A 194 5.69 -7.35 -3.28
CA LEU A 194 4.61 -8.30 -3.03
C LEU A 194 5.12 -9.75 -3.07
N ASP A 195 5.94 -10.09 -4.05
CA ASP A 195 6.54 -11.41 -4.19
C ASP A 195 7.54 -11.72 -3.08
N GLN A 196 8.44 -10.79 -2.76
CA GLN A 196 9.45 -10.94 -1.71
C GLN A 196 8.83 -11.13 -0.32
N ARG A 197 7.73 -10.45 -0.04
CA ARG A 197 7.05 -10.52 1.27
C ARG A 197 6.06 -11.68 1.40
N ASN A 198 5.74 -12.34 0.28
CA ASN A 198 4.79 -13.46 0.23
C ASN A 198 5.37 -14.62 -0.60
N PRO A 199 6.44 -15.27 -0.12
CA PRO A 199 7.20 -16.25 -0.91
C PRO A 199 6.39 -17.48 -1.37
N ASP A 200 5.28 -17.80 -0.70
CA ASP A 200 4.41 -18.94 -1.06
C ASP A 200 3.47 -18.60 -2.24
N LYS A 201 3.99 -18.01 -3.30
CA LYS A 201 3.26 -17.73 -4.54
C LYS A 201 3.09 -19.03 -5.35
N ALA A 202 2.42 -20.03 -4.80
CA ALA A 202 2.06 -21.21 -5.55
C ALA A 202 0.99 -20.83 -6.60
N ILE A 203 1.41 -20.62 -7.84
CA ILE A 203 0.53 -20.84 -8.99
C ILE A 203 0.32 -22.35 -9.00
N PRO A 204 -0.92 -22.87 -8.95
CA PRO A 204 -1.10 -24.30 -9.11
C PRO A 204 -0.46 -24.71 -10.44
N ALA A 205 0.53 -25.60 -10.37
CA ALA A 205 1.14 -26.19 -11.54
C ALA A 205 0.02 -26.78 -12.40
N GLN A 206 -0.02 -26.41 -13.66
CA GLN A 206 -0.88 -27.10 -14.62
C GLN A 206 -0.37 -28.53 -14.70
N SER A 207 -1.04 -29.46 -14.03
CA SER A 207 -0.89 -30.88 -14.32
C SER A 207 -1.45 -31.09 -15.73
N GLY A 208 -0.53 -31.28 -16.69
CA GLY A 208 -0.83 -31.67 -18.06
C GLY A 208 -1.49 -33.04 -18.14
#